data_dd5db1b0edd14f5b1e6892c415527607
#
_entry.id   dd5db1b0edd14f5b1e6892c415527607
#
_cell.length_a   1.000
_cell.length_b   1.000
_cell.length_c   1.000
_cell.angle_alpha   90.00
_cell.angle_beta   90.00
_cell.angle_gamma   90.00
#
_symmetry.space_group_name_H-M   'P 1'
#
loop_
_entity.id
_entity.type
_entity.pdbx_description
1 polymer ?
#
loop_
_entity_poly.entity_id
_entity_poly.type
_entity_poly.pdbx_seq_one_letter_code
_entity_poly.pdbx_strand_id
1 'polypeptide(L)'
;MLCAAHHGRAEKKEDGPELMIEVNDFLGPGGSDIQSTIPLLANPHIKVLGFTVCAGDDWENAESAHLRRFLEIAHHEDIPVADGAVTPLINTVELMRLREQQYGAIPWKGAWGGPGSMAKVPSSQPPLPKFTEGAPKTPAIAEPAAMFLIRMVHAHPHQVTIFEAGPMTNLALAIRLDSTFAAAAKQLVFMGDLINTNMMYITGSANFASVFNMIFHP
;
A
#
# COMPACT_ATOMS: atom_id res chain seq x y z
N MET A 1 -18.89 -4.12 33.76
CA MET A 1 -17.45 -4.37 33.70
C MET A 1 -17.28 -5.85 33.44
N LEU A 2 -17.34 -6.27 32.16
CA LEU A 2 -17.12 -7.66 31.75
C LEU A 2 -15.77 -7.71 31.01
N CYS A 3 -14.80 -8.29 31.67
CA CYS A 3 -13.49 -8.60 31.11
C CYS A 3 -13.66 -9.90 30.31
N ALA A 4 -13.71 -9.81 28.96
CA ALA A 4 -13.69 -11.00 28.13
C ALA A 4 -12.23 -11.52 28.08
N ALA A 5 -11.98 -12.60 28.80
CA ALA A 5 -10.72 -13.33 28.72
C ALA A 5 -10.62 -13.97 27.31
N HIS A 6 -9.77 -13.45 26.46
CA HIS A 6 -9.35 -14.13 25.25
C HIS A 6 -8.51 -15.34 25.67
N HIS A 7 -9.12 -16.51 25.59
CA HIS A 7 -8.39 -17.77 25.69
C HIS A 7 -7.50 -17.87 24.43
N GLY A 8 -6.21 -17.70 24.61
CA GLY A 8 -5.23 -17.94 23.57
C GLY A 8 -5.35 -19.39 23.09
N ARG A 9 -5.95 -19.56 21.93
CA ARG A 9 -5.87 -20.83 21.19
C ARG A 9 -4.40 -20.98 20.81
N ALA A 10 -3.74 -22.00 21.32
CA ALA A 10 -2.40 -22.34 20.88
C ALA A 10 -2.44 -22.51 19.35
N GLU A 11 -1.85 -21.59 18.62
CA GLU A 11 -1.73 -21.70 17.17
C GLU A 11 -0.94 -22.97 16.88
N LYS A 12 -1.55 -23.89 16.13
CA LYS A 12 -0.81 -24.97 15.49
C LYS A 12 0.27 -24.30 14.66
N LYS A 13 1.52 -24.57 14.97
CA LYS A 13 2.66 -24.19 14.14
C LYS A 13 2.41 -24.82 12.76
N GLU A 14 2.05 -24.02 11.78
CA GLU A 14 1.93 -24.48 10.40
C GLU A 14 3.34 -24.87 9.95
N ASP A 15 3.51 -26.08 9.45
CA ASP A 15 4.77 -26.57 8.90
C ASP A 15 5.02 -25.95 7.53
N GLY A 16 5.50 -24.69 7.48
CA GLY A 16 5.81 -23.98 6.24
C GLY A 16 6.00 -22.48 6.45
N PRO A 17 6.46 -21.76 5.43
CA PRO A 17 6.56 -20.30 5.51
C PRO A 17 5.17 -19.67 5.50
N GLU A 18 5.04 -18.52 6.17
CA GLU A 18 3.88 -17.64 6.10
C GLU A 18 3.72 -17.12 4.67
N LEU A 19 2.57 -17.37 4.06
CA LEU A 19 2.26 -16.86 2.73
C LEU A 19 1.80 -15.41 2.85
N MET A 20 2.45 -14.49 2.13
CA MET A 20 2.18 -13.07 2.24
C MET A 20 2.05 -12.40 0.87
N ILE A 21 1.13 -11.44 0.79
CA ILE A 21 1.07 -10.46 -0.30
C ILE A 21 1.27 -9.10 0.34
N GLU A 22 2.20 -8.31 -0.18
CA GLU A 22 2.36 -6.92 0.22
C GLU A 22 1.56 -6.02 -0.73
N VAL A 23 0.74 -5.15 -0.14
CA VAL A 23 -0.03 -4.11 -0.82
C VAL A 23 0.52 -2.77 -0.35
N ASN A 24 1.08 -1.95 -1.25
CA ASN A 24 1.77 -0.75 -0.82
C ASN A 24 1.85 0.31 -1.94
N ASP A 25 2.20 1.53 -1.57
CA ASP A 25 2.59 2.65 -2.42
C ASP A 25 4.11 2.82 -2.32
N PHE A 26 4.83 2.11 -3.18
CA PHE A 26 6.27 1.87 -3.09
C PHE A 26 7.12 3.09 -3.48
N LEU A 27 7.04 4.17 -2.71
CA LEU A 27 7.91 5.33 -2.93
C LEU A 27 9.38 4.92 -2.90
N GLY A 28 10.05 5.09 -4.02
CA GLY A 28 11.46 4.72 -4.18
C GLY A 28 12.37 5.90 -4.48
N PRO A 29 13.70 5.60 -4.62
CA PRO A 29 14.37 4.35 -4.24
C PRO A 29 14.72 4.25 -2.75
N GLY A 30 14.60 5.31 -1.97
CA GLY A 30 14.98 5.37 -0.56
C GLY A 30 13.80 5.57 0.40
N GLY A 31 12.57 5.44 -0.06
CA GLY A 31 11.36 5.58 0.75
C GLY A 31 11.16 4.44 1.75
N SER A 32 10.35 4.70 2.78
CA SER A 32 10.02 3.73 3.83
C SER A 32 9.35 2.48 3.28
N ASP A 33 8.58 2.64 2.20
CA ASP A 33 7.78 1.60 1.59
C ASP A 33 8.65 0.51 0.95
N ILE A 34 9.65 0.89 0.17
CA ILE A 34 10.68 -0.06 -0.32
C ILE A 34 11.46 -0.68 0.84
N GLN A 35 11.73 0.08 1.91
CA GLN A 35 12.44 -0.44 3.07
C GLN A 35 11.61 -1.47 3.84
N SER A 36 10.27 -1.35 3.87
CA SER A 36 9.38 -2.33 4.52
C SER A 36 9.41 -3.70 3.84
N THR A 37 9.67 -3.74 2.54
CA THR A 37 9.79 -4.97 1.74
C THR A 37 11.04 -5.79 2.08
N ILE A 38 12.15 -5.13 2.48
CA ILE A 38 13.42 -5.81 2.75
C ILE A 38 13.30 -6.92 3.79
N PRO A 39 12.73 -6.71 4.99
CA PRO A 39 12.60 -7.76 5.98
C PRO A 39 11.66 -8.89 5.54
N LEU A 40 10.67 -8.62 4.68
CA LEU A 40 9.80 -9.67 4.15
C LEU A 40 10.57 -10.61 3.22
N LEU A 41 11.39 -10.05 2.32
CA LEU A 41 12.22 -10.83 1.40
C LEU A 41 13.39 -11.56 2.11
N ALA A 42 13.93 -10.96 3.16
CA ALA A 42 15.05 -11.53 3.90
C ALA A 42 14.65 -12.61 4.93
N ASN A 43 13.37 -12.73 5.26
CA ASN A 43 12.91 -13.68 6.29
C ASN A 43 12.58 -15.05 5.67
N PRO A 44 13.35 -16.12 6.02
CA PRO A 44 13.11 -17.47 5.48
C PRO A 44 11.77 -18.09 5.91
N HIS A 45 11.10 -17.50 6.90
CA HIS A 45 9.77 -17.93 7.36
C HIS A 45 8.62 -17.22 6.64
N ILE A 46 8.91 -16.32 5.71
CA ILE A 46 7.92 -15.64 4.87
C ILE A 46 8.14 -16.04 3.42
N LYS A 47 7.06 -16.37 2.73
CA LYS A 47 7.02 -16.52 1.28
C LYS A 47 6.15 -15.42 0.71
N VAL A 48 6.78 -14.42 0.11
CA VAL A 48 6.06 -13.37 -0.62
C VAL A 48 5.51 -13.96 -1.91
N LEU A 49 4.18 -13.96 -2.07
CA LEU A 49 3.47 -14.47 -3.23
C LEU A 49 3.39 -13.45 -4.36
N GLY A 50 3.53 -12.18 -4.04
CA GLY A 50 3.51 -11.07 -4.97
C GLY A 50 3.26 -9.75 -4.27
N PHE A 51 3.31 -8.70 -5.09
CA PHE A 51 3.10 -7.32 -4.69
C PHE A 51 1.93 -6.72 -5.47
N THR A 52 1.17 -5.85 -4.83
CA THR A 52 0.20 -5.01 -5.54
C THR A 52 0.48 -3.55 -5.24
N VAL A 53 0.46 -2.73 -6.28
CA VAL A 53 0.83 -1.32 -6.22
C VAL A 53 -0.41 -0.45 -6.38
N CYS A 54 -0.47 0.68 -5.71
CA CYS A 54 -1.45 1.73 -5.94
C CYS A 54 -0.78 3.10 -5.83
N ALA A 55 -1.38 4.14 -6.38
CA ALA A 55 -0.89 5.49 -6.14
C ALA A 55 -1.06 5.86 -4.66
N GLY A 56 -0.09 6.55 -4.12
CA GLY A 56 -0.07 7.03 -2.76
C GLY A 56 0.95 8.12 -2.60
N ASP A 57 2.12 7.80 -2.13
CA ASP A 57 3.23 8.73 -1.95
C ASP A 57 3.76 9.28 -3.28
N ASP A 58 3.64 8.51 -4.37
CA ASP A 58 3.83 8.96 -5.75
C ASP A 58 2.72 8.39 -6.65
N TRP A 59 2.82 8.61 -7.95
CA TRP A 59 1.94 8.00 -8.94
C TRP A 59 2.22 6.50 -9.10
N GLU A 60 1.16 5.73 -9.25
CA GLU A 60 1.20 4.27 -9.30
C GLU A 60 2.26 3.71 -10.26
N ASN A 61 2.38 4.28 -11.47
CA ASN A 61 3.37 3.83 -12.46
C ASN A 61 4.82 4.04 -12.00
N ALA A 62 5.10 5.14 -11.28
CA ALA A 62 6.43 5.42 -10.73
C ALA A 62 6.76 4.44 -9.61
N GLU A 63 5.83 4.22 -8.70
CA GLU A 63 5.98 3.28 -7.59
C GLU A 63 6.15 1.84 -8.07
N SER A 64 5.33 1.41 -9.03
CA SER A 64 5.47 0.10 -9.68
C SER A 64 6.84 -0.06 -10.36
N ALA A 65 7.34 1.00 -10.99
CA ALA A 65 8.66 0.96 -11.62
C ALA A 65 9.79 0.90 -10.58
N HIS A 66 9.71 1.66 -9.50
CA HIS A 66 10.68 1.61 -8.39
C HIS A 66 10.73 0.23 -7.75
N LEU A 67 9.57 -0.35 -7.40
CA LEU A 67 9.50 -1.69 -6.83
C LEU A 67 10.11 -2.75 -7.74
N ARG A 68 9.71 -2.78 -9.02
CA ARG A 68 10.24 -3.75 -9.98
C ARG A 68 11.75 -3.61 -10.17
N ARG A 69 12.24 -2.37 -10.21
CA ARG A 69 13.69 -2.13 -10.27
C ARG A 69 14.40 -2.56 -9.00
N PHE A 70 13.82 -2.33 -7.84
CA PHE A 70 14.34 -2.84 -6.57
C PHE A 70 14.41 -4.37 -6.56
N LEU A 71 13.35 -5.06 -6.99
CA LEU A 71 13.32 -6.52 -7.07
C LEU A 71 14.41 -7.08 -8.01
N GLU A 72 14.66 -6.42 -9.16
CA GLU A 72 15.79 -6.79 -10.04
C GLU A 72 17.15 -6.64 -9.36
N ILE A 73 17.36 -5.57 -8.60
CA ILE A 73 18.61 -5.33 -7.86
C ILE A 73 18.78 -6.36 -6.74
N ALA A 74 17.67 -6.75 -6.10
CA ALA A 74 17.65 -7.72 -5.02
C ALA A 74 17.62 -9.19 -5.49
N HIS A 75 17.60 -9.43 -6.81
CA HIS A 75 17.48 -10.79 -7.42
C HIS A 75 16.19 -11.52 -7.00
N HIS A 76 15.07 -10.80 -6.97
CA HIS A 76 13.72 -11.28 -6.68
C HIS A 76 12.72 -10.92 -7.82
N GLU A 77 13.21 -10.73 -9.04
CA GLU A 77 12.41 -10.37 -10.21
C GLU A 77 11.40 -11.44 -10.66
N ASP A 78 11.48 -12.62 -10.07
CA ASP A 78 10.52 -13.72 -10.25
C ASP A 78 9.22 -13.52 -9.46
N ILE A 79 9.22 -12.64 -8.45
CA ILE A 79 8.02 -12.33 -7.67
C ILE A 79 7.13 -11.37 -8.49
N PRO A 80 5.85 -11.74 -8.73
CA PRO A 80 4.98 -10.93 -9.55
C PRO A 80 4.60 -9.60 -8.90
N VAL A 81 4.56 -8.54 -9.71
CA VAL A 81 4.05 -7.21 -9.33
C VAL A 81 2.80 -6.93 -10.17
N ALA A 82 1.69 -6.65 -9.52
CA ALA A 82 0.42 -6.30 -10.15
C ALA A 82 0.12 -4.81 -9.97
N ASP A 83 -0.06 -4.11 -11.07
CA ASP A 83 -0.44 -2.70 -11.10
C ASP A 83 -1.91 -2.54 -10.71
N GLY A 84 -2.22 -1.46 -9.96
CA GLY A 84 -3.53 -1.28 -9.37
C GLY A 84 -4.11 0.12 -9.50
N ALA A 85 -4.65 0.65 -8.41
CA ALA A 85 -5.38 1.89 -8.43
C ALA A 85 -4.48 3.11 -8.66
N VAL A 86 -4.79 3.87 -9.70
CA VAL A 86 -4.09 5.12 -10.04
C VAL A 86 -4.66 6.32 -9.27
N THR A 87 -5.91 6.22 -8.82
CA THR A 87 -6.61 7.28 -8.10
C THR A 87 -7.44 6.70 -6.96
N PRO A 88 -7.68 7.48 -5.90
CA PRO A 88 -8.62 7.12 -4.84
C PRO A 88 -10.03 6.85 -5.38
N LEU A 89 -10.83 6.08 -4.65
CA LEU A 89 -12.24 5.82 -4.99
C LEU A 89 -13.13 7.04 -4.74
N ILE A 90 -12.84 7.83 -3.74
CA ILE A 90 -13.70 8.93 -3.28
C ILE A 90 -12.98 10.27 -3.34
N ASN A 91 -11.72 10.33 -2.89
CA ASN A 91 -10.99 11.57 -2.80
C ASN A 91 -10.59 12.11 -4.19
N THR A 92 -10.52 13.44 -4.29
CA THR A 92 -10.10 14.16 -5.51
C THR A 92 -9.17 15.30 -5.12
N VAL A 93 -8.46 15.84 -6.11
CA VAL A 93 -7.62 17.04 -5.93
C VAL A 93 -8.44 18.22 -5.40
N GLU A 94 -9.68 18.35 -5.86
CA GLU A 94 -10.62 19.40 -5.45
C GLU A 94 -11.04 19.23 -3.98
N LEU A 95 -11.38 18.00 -3.57
CA LEU A 95 -11.71 17.69 -2.18
C LEU A 95 -10.50 17.92 -1.26
N MET A 96 -9.31 17.56 -1.70
CA MET A 96 -8.08 17.82 -0.94
C MET A 96 -7.83 19.31 -0.77
N ARG A 97 -8.01 20.13 -1.82
CA ARG A 97 -7.93 21.60 -1.74
C ARG A 97 -8.96 22.19 -0.79
N LEU A 98 -10.21 21.70 -0.87
CA LEU A 98 -11.27 22.15 0.03
C LEU A 98 -10.94 21.84 1.49
N ARG A 99 -10.40 20.66 1.76
CA ARG A 99 -9.93 20.27 3.08
C ARG A 99 -8.82 21.18 3.60
N GLU A 100 -7.85 21.52 2.74
CA GLU A 100 -6.79 22.48 3.11
C GLU A 100 -7.36 23.88 3.41
N GLN A 101 -8.35 24.33 2.68
CA GLN A 101 -9.01 25.61 2.94
C GLN A 101 -9.75 25.64 4.28
N GLN A 102 -10.33 24.51 4.68
CA GLN A 102 -11.10 24.41 5.92
C GLN A 102 -10.23 24.20 7.16
N TYR A 103 -9.17 23.42 7.04
CA TYR A 103 -8.43 22.90 8.20
C TYR A 103 -6.93 23.26 8.20
N GLY A 104 -6.46 23.97 7.19
CA GLY A 104 -5.04 24.30 7.02
C GLY A 104 -4.29 23.33 6.10
N ALA A 105 -3.05 23.66 5.79
CA ALA A 105 -2.23 22.92 4.85
C ALA A 105 -2.02 21.45 5.28
N ILE A 106 -2.13 20.55 4.32
CA ILE A 106 -1.75 19.14 4.48
C ILE A 106 -0.25 19.03 4.17
N PRO A 107 0.59 18.63 5.11
CA PRO A 107 2.05 18.63 4.94
C PRO A 107 2.56 17.69 3.86
N TRP A 108 1.90 16.55 3.66
CA TRP A 108 2.22 15.57 2.63
C TRP A 108 0.97 15.23 1.83
N LYS A 109 1.08 15.21 0.51
CA LYS A 109 -0.03 14.97 -0.42
C LYS A 109 0.27 13.87 -1.44
N GLY A 110 1.36 13.18 -1.27
CA GLY A 110 1.78 12.09 -2.14
C GLY A 110 1.86 12.50 -3.60
N ALA A 111 1.30 11.67 -4.46
CA ALA A 111 1.21 11.91 -5.91
C ALA A 111 0.65 13.28 -6.29
N TRP A 112 -0.13 13.92 -5.41
CA TRP A 112 -0.71 15.24 -5.65
C TRP A 112 0.16 16.40 -5.14
N GLY A 113 1.40 16.14 -4.83
CA GLY A 113 2.40 17.17 -4.60
C GLY A 113 2.85 17.34 -3.16
N GLY A 114 3.68 16.55 -2.64
CA GLY A 114 4.43 16.66 -1.39
C GLY A 114 4.19 17.91 -0.49
N PRO A 115 5.15 18.42 0.23
CA PRO A 115 5.05 19.70 0.95
C PRO A 115 5.02 20.86 -0.04
N GLY A 116 3.86 21.36 -0.41
CA GLY A 116 3.77 22.47 -1.36
C GLY A 116 2.38 22.76 -1.87
N SER A 117 2.32 23.61 -2.88
CA SER A 117 1.04 24.01 -3.49
C SER A 117 0.50 22.94 -4.43
N MET A 118 -0.79 22.64 -4.30
CA MET A 118 -1.52 21.79 -5.25
C MET A 118 -1.82 22.47 -6.60
N ALA A 119 -1.32 23.68 -6.84
CA ALA A 119 -1.61 24.43 -8.07
C ALA A 119 -1.08 23.77 -9.35
N LYS A 120 -0.11 22.87 -9.24
CA LYS A 120 0.56 22.20 -10.36
C LYS A 120 0.35 20.69 -10.38
N VAL A 121 -0.64 20.18 -9.65
CA VAL A 121 -0.96 18.75 -9.67
C VAL A 121 -1.41 18.36 -11.09
N PRO A 122 -0.80 17.33 -11.70
CA PRO A 122 -1.30 16.79 -12.96
C PRO A 122 -2.73 16.30 -12.83
N SER A 123 -3.52 16.45 -13.89
CA SER A 123 -4.91 15.94 -13.93
C SER A 123 -5.00 14.42 -14.10
N SER A 124 -3.87 13.79 -14.46
CA SER A 124 -3.75 12.34 -14.66
C SER A 124 -2.31 11.91 -14.40
N GLN A 125 -2.13 10.62 -14.20
CA GLN A 125 -0.83 10.01 -14.03
C GLN A 125 0.15 10.42 -15.16
N PRO A 126 1.30 11.03 -14.82
CA PRO A 126 2.27 11.47 -15.81
C PRO A 126 3.07 10.30 -16.39
N PRO A 127 3.74 10.48 -17.54
CA PRO A 127 4.74 9.54 -18.00
C PRO A 127 5.86 9.34 -16.96
N LEU A 128 6.45 8.15 -16.95
CA LEU A 128 7.55 7.84 -16.05
C LEU A 128 8.72 8.82 -16.20
N PRO A 129 9.23 9.36 -15.08
CA PRO A 129 10.45 10.15 -15.10
C PRO A 129 11.67 9.26 -15.38
N LYS A 130 12.81 9.88 -15.62
CA LYS A 130 14.09 9.16 -15.65
C LYS A 130 14.53 8.88 -14.21
N PHE A 131 14.61 7.61 -13.87
CA PHE A 131 15.07 7.17 -12.54
C PHE A 131 16.59 7.11 -12.46
N THR A 132 17.16 7.46 -11.31
CA THR A 132 18.60 7.42 -11.04
C THR A 132 19.13 5.98 -10.95
N GLU A 133 18.31 5.06 -10.42
CA GLU A 133 18.56 3.62 -10.31
C GLU A 133 18.33 2.85 -11.61
N GLY A 134 17.84 3.56 -12.63
CA GLY A 134 17.48 2.99 -13.94
C GLY A 134 16.05 2.45 -13.97
N ALA A 135 15.51 2.36 -15.19
CA ALA A 135 14.18 1.78 -15.42
C ALA A 135 14.20 0.26 -15.24
N PRO A 136 13.12 -0.35 -14.72
CA PRO A 136 12.99 -1.79 -14.66
C PRO A 136 12.92 -2.40 -16.06
N LYS A 137 13.42 -3.62 -16.21
CA LYS A 137 13.31 -4.46 -17.42
C LYS A 137 12.17 -5.46 -17.30
N THR A 138 11.90 -5.92 -16.09
CA THR A 138 10.81 -6.85 -15.78
C THR A 138 9.48 -6.11 -15.84
N PRO A 139 8.52 -6.53 -16.66
CA PRO A 139 7.19 -5.92 -16.70
C PRO A 139 6.37 -6.27 -15.45
N ALA A 140 5.41 -5.41 -15.11
CA ALA A 140 4.31 -5.84 -14.25
C ALA A 140 3.47 -6.91 -14.95
N ILE A 141 2.79 -7.76 -14.17
CA ILE A 141 1.87 -8.74 -14.76
C ILE A 141 0.63 -8.04 -15.34
N ALA A 142 0.02 -8.63 -16.35
CA ALA A 142 -1.16 -8.05 -17.02
C ALA A 142 -2.44 -8.09 -16.16
N GLU A 143 -2.44 -8.88 -15.08
CA GLU A 143 -3.59 -9.02 -14.18
C GLU A 143 -3.66 -7.81 -13.24
N PRO A 144 -4.82 -7.11 -13.14
CA PRO A 144 -4.98 -5.99 -12.21
C PRO A 144 -4.84 -6.44 -10.74
N ALA A 145 -4.31 -5.55 -9.89
CA ALA A 145 -4.03 -5.82 -8.47
C ALA A 145 -5.20 -6.47 -7.71
N ALA A 146 -6.42 -5.94 -7.84
CA ALA A 146 -7.58 -6.50 -7.16
C ALA A 146 -7.91 -7.94 -7.60
N MET A 147 -7.74 -8.27 -8.87
CA MET A 147 -7.94 -9.60 -9.41
C MET A 147 -6.85 -10.57 -8.95
N PHE A 148 -5.60 -10.09 -8.92
CA PHE A 148 -4.47 -10.83 -8.37
C PHE A 148 -4.71 -11.20 -6.90
N LEU A 149 -5.13 -10.24 -6.07
CA LEU A 149 -5.47 -10.47 -4.66
C LEU A 149 -6.53 -11.57 -4.52
N ILE A 150 -7.65 -11.46 -5.25
CA ILE A 150 -8.74 -12.44 -5.24
C ILE A 150 -8.23 -13.83 -5.61
N ARG A 151 -7.51 -13.92 -6.73
CA ARG A 151 -7.00 -15.20 -7.22
C ARG A 151 -6.05 -15.86 -6.23
N MET A 152 -5.13 -15.10 -5.64
CA MET A 152 -4.13 -15.65 -4.72
C MET A 152 -4.75 -16.11 -3.40
N VAL A 153 -5.69 -15.35 -2.86
CA VAL A 153 -6.39 -15.73 -1.62
C VAL A 153 -7.22 -17.00 -1.84
N HIS A 154 -7.88 -17.16 -3.00
CA HIS A 154 -8.63 -18.38 -3.32
C HIS A 154 -7.74 -19.56 -3.71
N ALA A 155 -6.55 -19.33 -4.24
CA ALA A 155 -5.57 -20.38 -4.48
C ALA A 155 -4.99 -20.95 -3.17
N HIS A 156 -4.99 -20.17 -2.10
CA HIS A 156 -4.47 -20.52 -0.78
C HIS A 156 -5.44 -20.12 0.34
N PRO A 157 -6.67 -20.72 0.39
CA PRO A 157 -7.71 -20.27 1.30
C PRO A 157 -7.29 -20.38 2.76
N HIS A 158 -7.51 -19.29 3.51
CA HIS A 158 -7.15 -19.12 4.93
C HIS A 158 -5.65 -19.24 5.25
N GLN A 159 -4.78 -19.07 4.23
CA GLN A 159 -3.32 -19.14 4.41
C GLN A 159 -2.61 -17.82 4.10
N VAL A 160 -3.23 -16.93 3.33
CA VAL A 160 -2.58 -15.69 2.88
C VAL A 160 -2.77 -14.58 3.90
N THR A 161 -1.67 -14.07 4.42
CA THR A 161 -1.61 -12.78 5.12
C THR A 161 -1.49 -11.67 4.08
N ILE A 162 -2.38 -10.70 4.15
CA ILE A 162 -2.28 -9.46 3.38
C ILE A 162 -1.61 -8.43 4.28
N PHE A 163 -0.42 -7.98 3.87
CA PHE A 163 0.30 -6.89 4.51
C PHE A 163 0.04 -5.60 3.72
N GLU A 164 -0.80 -4.75 4.27
CA GLU A 164 -1.26 -3.50 3.65
C GLU A 164 -0.51 -2.33 4.31
N ALA A 165 0.51 -1.82 3.64
CA ALA A 165 1.32 -0.71 4.15
C ALA A 165 1.02 0.62 3.44
N GLY A 166 0.27 0.56 2.34
CA GLY A 166 -0.16 1.71 1.55
C GLY A 166 -1.65 2.05 1.67
N PRO A 167 -2.19 2.80 0.72
CA PRO A 167 -3.62 3.10 0.61
C PRO A 167 -4.45 1.87 0.22
N MET A 168 -5.56 1.63 0.92
CA MET A 168 -6.36 0.40 0.84
C MET A 168 -7.23 0.25 -0.42
N THR A 169 -7.04 1.03 -1.47
CA THR A 169 -7.93 1.02 -2.64
C THR A 169 -7.94 -0.31 -3.37
N ASN A 170 -6.79 -0.97 -3.56
CA ASN A 170 -6.73 -2.30 -4.19
C ASN A 170 -7.51 -3.34 -3.38
N LEU A 171 -7.39 -3.28 -2.05
CA LEU A 171 -8.11 -4.16 -1.12
C LEU A 171 -9.62 -3.90 -1.16
N ALA A 172 -10.02 -2.63 -1.15
CA ALA A 172 -11.44 -2.24 -1.24
C ALA A 172 -12.07 -2.71 -2.56
N LEU A 173 -11.34 -2.61 -3.66
CA LEU A 173 -11.79 -3.14 -4.96
C LEU A 173 -11.92 -4.66 -4.94
N ALA A 174 -10.96 -5.40 -4.35
CA ALA A 174 -11.05 -6.84 -4.22
C ALA A 174 -12.29 -7.27 -3.42
N ILE A 175 -12.56 -6.63 -2.28
CA ILE A 175 -13.76 -6.88 -1.46
C ILE A 175 -15.05 -6.58 -2.23
N ARG A 176 -15.06 -5.53 -3.05
CA ARG A 176 -16.24 -5.17 -3.85
C ARG A 176 -16.49 -6.10 -5.02
N LEU A 177 -15.43 -6.64 -5.63
CA LEU A 177 -15.51 -7.56 -6.76
C LEU A 177 -15.86 -8.98 -6.33
N ASP A 178 -15.40 -9.39 -5.14
CA ASP A 178 -15.66 -10.72 -4.60
C ASP A 178 -16.03 -10.66 -3.11
N SER A 179 -17.29 -10.92 -2.81
CA SER A 179 -17.84 -10.91 -1.45
C SER A 179 -17.26 -11.99 -0.52
N THR A 180 -16.58 -12.99 -1.07
CA THR A 180 -15.97 -14.09 -0.32
C THR A 180 -14.48 -13.87 -0.05
N PHE A 181 -13.86 -12.90 -0.70
CA PHE A 181 -12.44 -12.59 -0.62
C PHE A 181 -11.95 -12.41 0.83
N ALA A 182 -12.60 -11.52 1.59
CA ALA A 182 -12.19 -11.23 2.95
C ALA A 182 -12.27 -12.45 3.88
N ALA A 183 -13.29 -13.30 3.70
CA ALA A 183 -13.44 -14.51 4.50
C ALA A 183 -12.42 -15.59 4.12
N ALA A 184 -11.90 -15.57 2.89
CA ALA A 184 -10.92 -16.54 2.42
C ALA A 184 -9.45 -16.15 2.78
N ALA A 185 -9.19 -14.89 3.13
CA ALA A 185 -7.89 -14.47 3.63
C ALA A 185 -7.61 -15.04 5.04
N LYS A 186 -6.33 -15.23 5.38
CA LYS A 186 -5.91 -15.62 6.74
C LYS A 186 -6.07 -14.45 7.70
N GLN A 187 -5.47 -13.32 7.36
CA GLN A 187 -5.50 -12.10 8.15
C GLN A 187 -5.11 -10.89 7.30
N LEU A 188 -5.46 -9.73 7.80
CA LEU A 188 -4.99 -8.43 7.33
C LEU A 188 -4.11 -7.80 8.41
N VAL A 189 -2.89 -7.42 8.04
CA VAL A 189 -1.99 -6.58 8.83
C VAL A 189 -1.86 -5.27 8.08
N PHE A 190 -2.21 -4.15 8.69
CA PHE A 190 -2.23 -2.89 7.97
C PHE A 190 -1.60 -1.74 8.75
N MET A 191 -1.00 -0.83 8.02
CA MET A 191 -0.54 0.45 8.53
C MET A 191 -1.70 1.45 8.53
N GLY A 192 -2.20 1.77 9.70
CA GLY A 192 -3.31 2.71 9.84
C GLY A 192 -3.48 3.12 11.28
N ASP A 193 -4.11 4.29 11.46
CA ASP A 193 -4.44 4.89 12.74
C ASP A 193 -3.29 5.61 13.45
N LEU A 194 -3.67 6.56 14.28
CA LEU A 194 -2.80 7.34 15.15
C LEU A 194 -3.19 7.07 16.60
N ILE A 195 -2.34 6.34 17.29
CA ILE A 195 -2.54 6.08 18.72
C ILE A 195 -1.91 7.21 19.52
N ASN A 196 -2.76 8.10 20.04
CA ASN A 196 -2.38 9.11 21.05
C ASN A 196 -1.21 10.02 20.65
N THR A 197 -1.13 10.40 19.37
CA THR A 197 -0.05 11.23 18.85
C THR A 197 -0.52 12.65 18.57
N ASN A 198 0.15 13.65 19.14
CA ASN A 198 -0.08 15.04 18.80
C ASN A 198 0.71 15.46 17.55
N MET A 199 0.23 15.07 16.38
CA MET A 199 0.87 15.38 15.11
C MET A 199 0.87 16.87 14.78
N MET A 200 -0.08 17.65 15.30
CA MET A 200 -0.06 19.11 15.15
C MET A 200 1.21 19.73 15.74
N TYR A 201 1.71 19.21 16.86
CA TYR A 201 2.96 19.69 17.46
C TYR A 201 4.16 19.42 16.54
N ILE A 202 4.20 18.28 15.85
CA ILE A 202 5.29 17.87 14.96
C ILE A 202 5.21 18.58 13.62
N THR A 203 4.01 18.71 13.05
CA THR A 203 3.79 19.17 11.68
C THR A 203 3.34 20.62 11.59
N GLY A 204 2.88 21.22 12.69
CA GLY A 204 2.27 22.55 12.71
C GLY A 204 0.89 22.60 12.05
N SER A 205 0.26 21.46 11.74
CA SER A 205 -1.03 21.40 11.07
C SER A 205 -2.05 20.58 11.86
N ALA A 206 -3.26 21.11 11.98
CA ALA A 206 -4.41 20.40 12.57
C ALA A 206 -4.97 19.27 11.66
N ASN A 207 -4.52 19.19 10.41
CA ASN A 207 -4.92 18.15 9.46
C ASN A 207 -4.30 16.77 9.72
N PHE A 208 -3.48 16.62 10.74
CA PHE A 208 -2.88 15.34 11.10
C PHE A 208 -3.66 14.58 12.17
N ALA A 209 -4.96 14.46 11.99
CA ALA A 209 -5.79 13.58 12.81
C ALA A 209 -5.90 12.14 12.24
N SER A 210 -5.27 11.87 11.10
CA SER A 210 -5.28 10.57 10.43
C SER A 210 -3.96 10.33 9.72
N VAL A 211 -3.59 9.08 9.50
CA VAL A 211 -2.46 8.72 8.66
C VAL A 211 -2.73 9.06 7.20
N PHE A 212 -1.65 9.30 6.44
CA PHE A 212 -1.71 9.71 5.05
C PHE A 212 -2.58 8.77 4.20
N ASN A 213 -2.39 7.46 4.31
CA ASN A 213 -3.14 6.47 3.55
C ASN A 213 -4.66 6.59 3.72
N MET A 214 -5.13 6.94 4.91
CA MET A 214 -6.55 7.16 5.20
C MET A 214 -7.06 8.54 4.74
N ILE A 215 -6.16 9.51 4.51
CA ILE A 215 -6.52 10.83 3.99
C ILE A 215 -6.54 10.82 2.47
N PHE A 216 -5.56 10.18 1.86
CA PHE A 216 -5.39 10.15 0.41
C PHE A 216 -6.41 9.19 -0.24
N HIS A 217 -6.57 8.00 0.32
CA HIS A 217 -7.54 6.98 -0.12
C HIS A 217 -8.52 6.61 1.02
N PRO A 218 -9.47 7.50 1.35
CA PRO A 218 -10.45 7.23 2.39
C PRO A 218 -11.43 6.12 2.03
#